data_23619d69c7076803cbfde11e5942f9e8
#
_entry.id   23619d69c7076803cbfde11e5942f9e8
#
_cell.length_a   1.000
_cell.length_b   1.000
_cell.length_c   1.000
_cell.angle_alpha   90.00
_cell.angle_beta   90.00
_cell.angle_gamma   90.00
#
_symmetry.space_group_name_H-M   'P 1'
#
loop_
_entity.id
_entity.type
_entity.pdbx_description
1 polymer ?
#
loop_
_entity_poly.entity_id
_entity_poly.type
_entity_poly.pdbx_seq_one_letter_code
_entity_poly.pdbx_strand_id
1 'polypeptide(L)'
;MSLQDILSVVPAGSPEEALARQVNFAGLPAHIAVIMDGNGRWAAQRHLPRVEGHRAGIESVREVVEGSARLGIGVLTLYAFSVENWKRPITEVSTLMTLLKRYLRLELNTLLRNDIRFKVIGRADELAPDVRGELQMAEDKTAQNRGMQFNIALNYGGRAEIVEAARRAMSSGINPADLDEQRFSDFLYTAGQPDPDLLIRT
;
A
#
# COMPACT_ATOMS: atom_id res chain seq x y z
N MET A 1 -4.90 10.01 17.57
CA MET A 1 -4.66 8.79 18.38
C MET A 1 -3.68 9.10 19.50
N SER A 2 -3.80 8.47 20.66
CA SER A 2 -2.98 8.70 21.84
C SER A 2 -2.26 7.42 22.27
N LEU A 3 -1.25 7.57 23.15
CA LEU A 3 -0.60 6.41 23.79
C LEU A 3 -1.63 5.48 24.46
N GLN A 4 -2.67 6.03 25.11
CA GLN A 4 -3.70 5.23 25.77
C GLN A 4 -4.47 4.34 24.80
N ASP A 5 -4.76 4.82 23.59
CA ASP A 5 -5.45 4.03 22.56
C ASP A 5 -4.63 2.80 22.15
N ILE A 6 -3.30 2.95 22.06
CA ILE A 6 -2.40 1.82 21.74
C ILE A 6 -2.27 0.88 22.92
N LEU A 7 -2.08 1.40 24.12
CA LEU A 7 -1.95 0.57 25.32
C LEU A 7 -3.20 -0.24 25.66
N SER A 8 -4.37 0.17 25.17
CA SER A 8 -5.61 -0.58 25.33
C SER A 8 -5.66 -1.90 24.55
N VAL A 9 -4.82 -2.04 23.51
CA VAL A 9 -4.80 -3.23 22.62
C VAL A 9 -3.50 -4.03 22.68
N VAL A 10 -2.50 -3.51 23.39
CA VAL A 10 -1.21 -4.17 23.57
C VAL A 10 -1.19 -4.88 24.93
N PRO A 11 -0.72 -6.15 25.02
CA PRO A 11 -0.66 -6.86 26.29
C PRO A 11 0.24 -6.15 27.31
N ALA A 12 -0.27 -5.99 28.53
CA ALA A 12 0.50 -5.36 29.59
C ALA A 12 1.79 -6.17 29.92
N GLY A 13 2.92 -5.49 30.06
CA GLY A 13 4.22 -6.10 30.30
C GLY A 13 4.89 -6.71 29.06
N SER A 14 4.30 -6.58 27.89
CA SER A 14 4.88 -7.09 26.64
C SER A 14 5.99 -6.19 26.08
N PRO A 15 6.87 -6.73 25.20
CA PRO A 15 7.84 -5.91 24.47
C PRO A 15 7.16 -4.80 23.64
N GLU A 16 5.98 -5.07 23.11
CA GLU A 16 5.19 -4.11 22.32
C GLU A 16 4.73 -2.93 23.19
N GLU A 17 4.35 -3.15 24.44
CA GLU A 17 4.06 -2.07 25.38
C GLU A 17 5.28 -1.18 25.62
N ALA A 18 6.44 -1.80 25.83
CA ALA A 18 7.68 -1.06 26.04
C ALA A 18 8.05 -0.19 24.80
N LEU A 19 7.83 -0.70 23.60
CA LEU A 19 8.00 0.06 22.34
C LEU A 19 6.96 1.17 22.21
N ALA A 20 5.69 0.89 22.49
CA ALA A 20 4.62 1.87 22.39
C ALA A 20 4.86 3.10 23.27
N ARG A 21 5.43 2.89 24.48
CA ARG A 21 5.80 3.96 25.42
C ARG A 21 6.95 4.85 24.93
N GLN A 22 7.73 4.39 23.93
CA GLN A 22 8.84 5.14 23.32
C GLN A 22 8.39 5.94 22.07
N VAL A 23 7.17 5.72 21.57
CA VAL A 23 6.67 6.41 20.37
C VAL A 23 6.47 7.90 20.66
N ASN A 24 7.10 8.75 19.85
CA ASN A 24 6.82 10.18 19.84
C ASN A 24 5.64 10.45 18.89
N PHE A 25 4.43 10.52 19.45
CA PHE A 25 3.21 10.73 18.65
C PHE A 25 3.15 12.08 17.93
N ALA A 26 3.89 13.08 18.40
CA ALA A 26 3.98 14.39 17.73
C ALA A 26 4.91 14.38 16.51
N GLY A 27 5.77 13.37 16.41
CA GLY A 27 6.76 13.24 15.32
C GLY A 27 6.49 12.03 14.42
N LEU A 28 5.28 11.48 14.41
CA LEU A 28 4.93 10.40 13.50
C LEU A 28 4.91 10.89 12.05
N PRO A 29 5.38 10.06 11.08
CA PRO A 29 5.27 10.38 9.66
C PRO A 29 3.80 10.48 9.25
N ALA A 30 3.48 11.43 8.37
CA ALA A 30 2.14 11.53 7.79
C ALA A 30 1.91 10.44 6.74
N HIS A 31 2.95 10.06 6.01
CA HIS A 31 2.92 9.04 4.95
C HIS A 31 4.10 8.07 5.08
N ILE A 32 3.79 6.78 5.20
CA ILE A 32 4.76 5.68 5.19
C ILE A 32 4.62 4.91 3.88
N ALA A 33 5.73 4.70 3.17
CA ALA A 33 5.79 3.81 2.02
C ALA A 33 6.62 2.57 2.34
N VAL A 34 6.16 1.36 1.95
CA VAL A 34 6.85 0.10 2.23
C VAL A 34 7.07 -0.69 0.94
N ILE A 35 8.32 -0.99 0.65
CA ILE A 35 8.71 -1.93 -0.41
C ILE A 35 8.86 -3.31 0.20
N MET A 36 7.94 -4.19 -0.12
CA MET A 36 7.92 -5.58 0.36
C MET A 36 8.87 -6.44 -0.47
N ASP A 37 10.13 -6.55 -0.03
CA ASP A 37 11.15 -7.36 -0.69
C ASP A 37 11.68 -8.42 0.27
N GLY A 38 11.99 -9.59 -0.25
CA GLY A 38 12.56 -10.67 0.55
C GLY A 38 11.67 -11.91 0.71
N ASN A 39 10.40 -11.88 0.35
CA ASN A 39 9.49 -13.04 0.47
C ASN A 39 10.06 -14.32 -0.17
N GLY A 40 10.68 -14.20 -1.36
CA GLY A 40 11.33 -15.33 -2.03
C GLY A 40 12.58 -15.82 -1.31
N ARG A 41 13.39 -14.92 -0.71
CA ARG A 41 14.57 -15.27 0.09
C ARG A 41 14.17 -15.93 1.40
N TRP A 42 13.15 -15.41 2.05
CA TRP A 42 12.55 -15.97 3.27
C TRP A 42 12.10 -17.42 3.06
N ALA A 43 11.43 -17.71 1.95
CA ALA A 43 11.01 -19.07 1.59
C ALA A 43 12.23 -19.97 1.31
N ALA A 44 13.20 -19.48 0.52
CA ALA A 44 14.42 -20.25 0.19
C ALA A 44 15.22 -20.65 1.43
N GLN A 45 15.36 -19.76 2.41
CA GLN A 45 16.04 -20.06 3.68
C GLN A 45 15.33 -21.15 4.51
N ARG A 46 14.05 -21.41 4.22
CA ARG A 46 13.22 -22.44 4.88
C ARG A 46 12.97 -23.65 4.00
N HIS A 47 13.66 -23.74 2.86
CA HIS A 47 13.47 -24.81 1.85
C HIS A 47 12.02 -24.91 1.36
N LEU A 48 11.30 -23.77 1.31
CA LEU A 48 9.92 -23.67 0.87
C LEU A 48 9.83 -23.09 -0.54
N PRO A 49 8.79 -23.44 -1.30
CA PRO A 49 8.46 -22.76 -2.56
C PRO A 49 8.26 -21.25 -2.34
N ARG A 50 8.64 -20.43 -3.33
CA ARG A 50 8.51 -18.95 -3.25
C ARG A 50 7.11 -18.48 -2.88
N VAL A 51 6.08 -19.22 -3.30
CA VAL A 51 4.68 -18.89 -3.01
C VAL A 51 4.37 -18.90 -1.50
N GLU A 52 5.05 -19.73 -0.73
CA GLU A 52 4.85 -19.76 0.72
C GLU A 52 5.42 -18.48 1.39
N GLY A 53 6.50 -17.92 0.85
CA GLY A 53 6.98 -16.62 1.29
C GLY A 53 5.98 -15.49 1.01
N HIS A 54 5.31 -15.54 -0.14
CA HIS A 54 4.24 -14.58 -0.44
C HIS A 54 3.02 -14.75 0.47
N ARG A 55 2.66 -15.99 0.82
CA ARG A 55 1.57 -16.26 1.79
C ARG A 55 1.90 -15.74 3.18
N ALA A 56 3.12 -16.00 3.67
CA ALA A 56 3.58 -15.48 4.95
C ALA A 56 3.61 -13.94 4.97
N GLY A 57 3.98 -13.32 3.84
CA GLY A 57 3.96 -11.86 3.69
C GLY A 57 2.56 -11.24 3.85
N ILE A 58 1.48 -11.98 3.59
CA ILE A 58 0.10 -11.48 3.76
C ILE A 58 -0.19 -11.14 5.23
N GLU A 59 0.26 -11.97 6.17
CA GLU A 59 0.06 -11.71 7.61
C GLU A 59 0.81 -10.42 8.01
N SER A 60 2.04 -10.25 7.54
CA SER A 60 2.81 -9.02 7.77
C SER A 60 2.13 -7.79 7.18
N VAL A 61 1.47 -7.91 6.01
CA VAL A 61 0.68 -6.82 5.41
C VAL A 61 -0.46 -6.42 6.34
N ARG A 62 -1.21 -7.39 6.88
CA ARG A 62 -2.30 -7.12 7.82
C ARG A 62 -1.80 -6.37 9.04
N GLU A 63 -0.74 -6.86 9.67
CA GLU A 63 -0.15 -6.23 10.86
C GLU A 63 0.31 -4.80 10.60
N VAL A 64 0.97 -4.55 9.45
CA VAL A 64 1.42 -3.21 9.06
C VAL A 64 0.24 -2.28 8.81
N VAL A 65 -0.81 -2.74 8.11
CA VAL A 65 -2.01 -1.93 7.81
C VAL A 65 -2.74 -1.57 9.10
N GLU A 66 -3.03 -2.56 9.96
CA GLU A 66 -3.71 -2.31 11.24
C GLU A 66 -2.86 -1.47 12.19
N GLY A 67 -1.56 -1.78 12.30
CA GLY A 67 -0.63 -1.03 13.13
C GLY A 67 -0.51 0.43 12.71
N SER A 68 -0.39 0.69 11.41
CA SER A 68 -0.34 2.05 10.87
C SER A 68 -1.62 2.83 11.16
N ALA A 69 -2.80 2.20 10.97
CA ALA A 69 -4.08 2.81 11.28
C ALA A 69 -4.20 3.12 12.78
N ARG A 70 -3.78 2.18 13.65
CA ARG A 70 -3.78 2.37 15.12
C ARG A 70 -2.78 3.42 15.59
N LEU A 71 -1.67 3.64 14.88
CA LEU A 71 -0.72 4.72 15.16
C LEU A 71 -1.24 6.08 14.70
N GLY A 72 -2.29 6.12 13.89
CA GLY A 72 -2.83 7.36 13.33
C GLY A 72 -2.06 7.88 12.12
N ILE A 73 -1.36 6.99 11.41
CA ILE A 73 -0.72 7.34 10.13
C ILE A 73 -1.80 7.74 9.13
N GLY A 74 -1.58 8.88 8.46
CA GLY A 74 -2.56 9.40 7.48
C GLY A 74 -2.57 8.63 6.17
N VAL A 75 -1.40 8.23 5.66
CA VAL A 75 -1.25 7.52 4.40
C VAL A 75 -0.26 6.35 4.55
N LEU A 76 -0.66 5.18 4.07
CA LEU A 76 0.23 4.01 3.94
C LEU A 76 0.26 3.57 2.48
N THR A 77 1.44 3.48 1.89
CA THR A 77 1.62 2.94 0.53
C THR A 77 2.42 1.64 0.57
N LEU A 78 1.85 0.53 0.08
CA LEU A 78 2.54 -0.74 -0.06
C LEU A 78 2.85 -1.05 -1.54
N TYR A 79 4.12 -1.30 -1.86
CA TYR A 79 4.53 -1.73 -3.21
C TYR A 79 4.38 -3.25 -3.33
N ALA A 80 3.25 -3.70 -3.89
CA ALA A 80 2.88 -5.11 -3.95
C ALA A 80 3.28 -5.79 -5.27
N PHE A 81 3.18 -5.08 -6.41
CA PHE A 81 3.51 -5.65 -7.72
C PHE A 81 4.01 -4.58 -8.68
N SER A 82 5.28 -4.69 -9.09
CA SER A 82 5.90 -3.74 -10.03
C SER A 82 5.79 -4.22 -11.49
N VAL A 83 5.98 -3.31 -12.44
CA VAL A 83 6.02 -3.62 -13.89
C VAL A 83 7.10 -4.66 -14.23
N GLU A 84 8.20 -4.70 -13.49
CA GLU A 84 9.26 -5.67 -13.68
C GLU A 84 8.84 -7.10 -13.28
N ASN A 85 7.83 -7.24 -12.41
CA ASN A 85 7.35 -8.54 -11.94
C ASN A 85 6.65 -9.35 -13.02
N TRP A 86 6.21 -8.73 -14.12
CA TRP A 86 5.68 -9.44 -15.27
C TRP A 86 6.70 -10.36 -15.96
N LYS A 87 8.00 -10.14 -15.74
CA LYS A 87 9.07 -11.00 -16.22
C LYS A 87 9.21 -12.33 -15.45
N ARG A 88 8.47 -12.48 -14.34
CA ARG A 88 8.45 -13.71 -13.56
C ARG A 88 7.68 -14.82 -14.29
N PRO A 89 7.88 -16.09 -13.91
CA PRO A 89 7.07 -17.19 -14.46
C PRO A 89 5.57 -16.92 -14.34
N ILE A 90 4.80 -17.25 -15.37
CA ILE A 90 3.34 -17.02 -15.42
C ILE A 90 2.63 -17.63 -14.21
N THR A 91 3.06 -18.81 -13.77
CA THR A 91 2.50 -19.50 -12.59
C THR A 91 2.71 -18.69 -11.30
N GLU A 92 3.86 -18.03 -11.13
CA GLU A 92 4.12 -17.16 -9.99
C GLU A 92 3.21 -15.93 -10.04
N VAL A 93 3.13 -15.26 -11.18
CA VAL A 93 2.26 -14.08 -11.38
C VAL A 93 0.79 -14.42 -11.13
N SER A 94 0.30 -15.51 -11.70
CA SER A 94 -1.08 -15.98 -11.49
C SER A 94 -1.37 -16.27 -10.01
N THR A 95 -0.41 -16.87 -9.31
CA THR A 95 -0.55 -17.11 -7.87
C THR A 95 -0.61 -15.81 -7.08
N LEU A 96 0.26 -14.82 -7.40
CA LEU A 96 0.23 -13.50 -6.75
C LEU A 96 -1.11 -12.80 -6.95
N MET A 97 -1.68 -12.82 -8.15
CA MET A 97 -2.99 -12.22 -8.43
C MET A 97 -4.12 -12.96 -7.67
N THR A 98 -4.02 -14.28 -7.54
CA THR A 98 -4.97 -15.06 -6.73
C THR A 98 -4.87 -14.72 -5.25
N LEU A 99 -3.65 -14.58 -4.71
CA LEU A 99 -3.42 -14.17 -3.33
C LEU A 99 -3.93 -12.74 -3.07
N LEU A 100 -3.72 -11.82 -3.99
CA LEU A 100 -4.25 -10.45 -3.91
C LEU A 100 -5.78 -10.44 -3.81
N LYS A 101 -6.48 -11.15 -4.71
CA LYS A 101 -7.95 -11.27 -4.67
C LYS A 101 -8.44 -11.86 -3.34
N ARG A 102 -7.78 -12.90 -2.87
CA ARG A 102 -8.11 -13.53 -1.58
C ARG A 102 -7.91 -12.55 -0.42
N TYR A 103 -6.80 -11.80 -0.41
CA TYR A 103 -6.52 -10.79 0.60
C TYR A 103 -7.63 -9.74 0.64
N LEU A 104 -7.97 -9.13 -0.51
CA LEU A 104 -9.00 -8.11 -0.59
C LEU A 104 -10.33 -8.58 -0.02
N ARG A 105 -10.77 -9.81 -0.37
CA ARG A 105 -12.02 -10.38 0.13
C ARG A 105 -12.00 -10.60 1.65
N LEU A 106 -10.88 -11.08 2.19
CA LEU A 106 -10.75 -11.37 3.63
C LEU A 106 -10.64 -10.09 4.46
N GLU A 107 -9.91 -9.10 3.96
CA GLU A 107 -9.58 -7.88 4.72
C GLU A 107 -10.58 -6.74 4.53
N LEU A 108 -11.50 -6.84 3.58
CA LEU A 108 -12.46 -5.77 3.32
C LEU A 108 -13.23 -5.34 4.58
N ASN A 109 -13.69 -6.29 5.40
CA ASN A 109 -14.36 -5.97 6.65
C ASN A 109 -13.43 -5.32 7.68
N THR A 110 -12.15 -5.67 7.67
CA THR A 110 -11.12 -5.05 8.50
C THR A 110 -10.87 -3.60 8.06
N LEU A 111 -10.79 -3.34 6.75
CA LEU A 111 -10.67 -1.99 6.20
C LEU A 111 -11.87 -1.12 6.59
N LEU A 112 -13.08 -1.64 6.46
CA LEU A 112 -14.31 -0.94 6.83
C LEU A 112 -14.37 -0.63 8.34
N ARG A 113 -14.07 -1.60 9.20
CA ARG A 113 -14.12 -1.43 10.66
C ARG A 113 -13.10 -0.43 11.20
N ASN A 114 -11.94 -0.34 10.54
CA ASN A 114 -10.86 0.57 10.93
C ASN A 114 -10.91 1.91 10.17
N ASP A 115 -12.00 2.19 9.46
CA ASP A 115 -12.21 3.41 8.69
C ASP A 115 -11.07 3.67 7.67
N ILE A 116 -10.50 2.60 7.09
CA ILE A 116 -9.40 2.66 6.13
C ILE A 116 -9.95 2.82 4.73
N ARG A 117 -9.53 3.86 4.03
CA ARG A 117 -9.86 4.11 2.62
C ARG A 117 -8.85 3.44 1.72
N PHE A 118 -9.27 2.45 0.95
CA PHE A 118 -8.41 1.72 0.02
C PHE A 118 -8.31 2.43 -1.34
N LYS A 119 -7.12 2.42 -1.93
CA LYS A 119 -6.88 2.95 -3.28
C LYS A 119 -5.80 2.13 -3.99
N VAL A 120 -5.98 1.90 -5.28
CA VAL A 120 -4.96 1.32 -6.15
C VAL A 120 -4.17 2.43 -6.84
N ILE A 121 -2.85 2.30 -6.88
CA ILE A 121 -1.97 3.15 -7.69
C ILE A 121 -1.19 2.30 -8.69
N GLY A 122 -0.96 2.83 -9.89
CA GLY A 122 -0.34 2.11 -11.01
C GLY A 122 -1.34 1.80 -12.11
N ARG A 123 -0.94 0.96 -13.07
CA ARG A 123 -1.72 0.63 -14.25
C ARG A 123 -2.68 -0.54 -13.99
N ALA A 124 -3.68 -0.31 -13.16
CA ALA A 124 -4.66 -1.33 -12.80
C ALA A 124 -5.52 -1.77 -13.99
N ASP A 125 -5.72 -0.91 -14.97
CA ASP A 125 -6.46 -1.16 -16.21
C ASP A 125 -5.84 -2.28 -17.08
N GLU A 126 -4.54 -2.50 -16.97
CA GLU A 126 -3.82 -3.58 -17.67
C GLU A 126 -3.94 -4.95 -16.96
N LEU A 127 -4.53 -5.01 -15.75
CA LEU A 127 -4.74 -6.25 -15.01
C LEU A 127 -5.92 -7.04 -15.57
N ALA A 128 -5.96 -8.35 -15.27
CA ALA A 128 -7.06 -9.22 -15.68
C ALA A 128 -8.42 -8.70 -15.16
N PRO A 129 -9.52 -8.86 -15.92
CA PRO A 129 -10.82 -8.28 -15.56
C PRO A 129 -11.35 -8.71 -14.19
N ASP A 130 -11.09 -9.94 -13.77
CA ASP A 130 -11.50 -10.46 -12.46
C ASP A 130 -10.71 -9.83 -11.31
N VAL A 131 -9.43 -9.48 -11.52
CA VAL A 131 -8.61 -8.74 -10.55
C VAL A 131 -9.11 -7.31 -10.46
N ARG A 132 -9.35 -6.66 -11.60
CA ARG A 132 -9.89 -5.29 -11.64
C ARG A 132 -11.22 -5.17 -10.92
N GLY A 133 -12.12 -6.15 -11.11
CA GLY A 133 -13.41 -6.17 -10.43
C GLY A 133 -13.29 -6.23 -8.90
N GLU A 134 -12.37 -7.02 -8.36
CA GLU A 134 -12.13 -7.08 -6.91
C GLU A 134 -11.52 -5.77 -6.37
N LEU A 135 -10.60 -5.18 -7.11
CA LEU A 135 -9.98 -3.90 -6.74
C LEU A 135 -11.04 -2.77 -6.70
N GLN A 136 -11.82 -2.63 -7.77
CA GLN A 136 -12.88 -1.64 -7.85
C GLN A 136 -13.93 -1.81 -6.74
N MET A 137 -14.34 -3.05 -6.48
CA MET A 137 -15.27 -3.34 -5.39
C MET A 137 -14.71 -2.90 -4.03
N ALA A 138 -13.41 -3.11 -3.77
CA ALA A 138 -12.79 -2.68 -2.52
C ALA A 138 -12.70 -1.15 -2.43
N GLU A 139 -12.33 -0.46 -3.51
CA GLU A 139 -12.33 1.00 -3.58
C GLU A 139 -13.71 1.58 -3.34
N ASP A 140 -14.74 1.08 -4.03
CA ASP A 140 -16.12 1.56 -3.93
C ASP A 140 -16.68 1.40 -2.51
N LYS A 141 -16.45 0.23 -1.88
CA LYS A 141 -16.94 -0.05 -0.53
C LYS A 141 -16.25 0.78 0.53
N THR A 142 -15.00 1.15 0.34
CA THR A 142 -14.23 1.95 1.30
C THR A 142 -14.19 3.44 0.96
N ALA A 143 -14.86 3.88 -0.12
CA ALA A 143 -14.80 5.26 -0.62
C ALA A 143 -15.27 6.31 0.41
N GLN A 144 -16.19 5.94 1.32
CA GLN A 144 -16.72 6.84 2.35
C GLN A 144 -15.89 6.85 3.65
N ASN A 145 -14.88 5.97 3.76
CA ASN A 145 -13.98 5.94 4.91
C ASN A 145 -13.13 7.22 4.93
N ARG A 146 -12.85 7.72 6.14
CA ARG A 146 -12.17 9.01 6.38
C ARG A 146 -10.91 8.89 7.22
N GLY A 147 -10.57 7.67 7.64
CA GLY A 147 -9.35 7.38 8.40
C GLY A 147 -8.12 7.29 7.49
N MET A 148 -7.27 6.31 7.73
CA MET A 148 -6.03 6.13 6.96
C MET A 148 -6.31 5.85 5.48
N GLN A 149 -5.63 6.57 4.59
CA GLN A 149 -5.56 6.22 3.17
C GLN A 149 -4.57 5.08 2.98
N PHE A 150 -5.04 3.93 2.50
CA PHE A 150 -4.20 2.78 2.18
C PHE A 150 -4.07 2.63 0.65
N ASN A 151 -2.88 2.92 0.14
CA ASN A 151 -2.55 2.74 -1.27
C ASN A 151 -1.85 1.40 -1.48
N ILE A 152 -2.29 0.64 -2.48
CA ILE A 152 -1.57 -0.54 -2.97
C ILE A 152 -1.03 -0.26 -4.38
N ALA A 153 0.29 -0.34 -4.54
CA ALA A 153 0.93 -0.15 -5.84
C ALA A 153 0.94 -1.48 -6.61
N LEU A 154 0.16 -1.51 -7.71
CA LEU A 154 -0.01 -2.68 -8.57
C LEU A 154 0.32 -2.32 -10.02
N ASN A 155 1.08 -3.18 -10.69
CA ASN A 155 1.58 -2.89 -12.03
C ASN A 155 2.21 -1.49 -12.10
N TYR A 156 2.92 -1.15 -11.02
CA TYR A 156 3.49 0.16 -10.78
C TYR A 156 4.96 0.21 -11.19
N GLY A 157 5.37 1.36 -11.70
CA GLY A 157 6.77 1.69 -11.94
C GLY A 157 6.94 3.21 -12.01
N GLY A 158 7.87 3.77 -11.21
CA GLY A 158 8.01 5.22 -11.10
C GLY A 158 8.29 5.92 -12.45
N ARG A 159 9.13 5.33 -13.31
CA ARG A 159 9.35 5.88 -14.67
C ARG A 159 8.08 5.83 -15.53
N ALA A 160 7.29 4.77 -15.39
CA ALA A 160 6.02 4.63 -16.09
C ALA A 160 5.01 5.67 -15.61
N GLU A 161 4.92 5.92 -14.30
CA GLU A 161 4.08 6.96 -13.73
C GLU A 161 4.48 8.36 -14.20
N ILE A 162 5.78 8.70 -14.19
CA ILE A 162 6.27 9.99 -14.69
C ILE A 162 5.84 10.22 -16.14
N VAL A 163 6.01 9.22 -17.01
CA VAL A 163 5.60 9.33 -18.41
C VAL A 163 4.09 9.49 -18.53
N GLU A 164 3.31 8.77 -17.73
CA GLU A 164 1.86 8.86 -17.70
C GLU A 164 1.39 10.23 -17.18
N ALA A 165 1.98 10.73 -16.11
CA ALA A 165 1.70 12.06 -15.57
C ALA A 165 2.04 13.17 -16.59
N ALA A 166 3.17 13.05 -17.29
CA ALA A 166 3.54 13.98 -18.35
C ALA A 166 2.50 13.98 -19.49
N ARG A 167 2.01 12.81 -19.92
CA ARG A 167 0.94 12.70 -20.91
C ARG A 167 -0.35 13.38 -20.46
N ARG A 168 -0.74 13.17 -19.18
CA ARG A 168 -1.92 13.83 -18.59
C ARG A 168 -1.76 15.34 -18.57
N ALA A 169 -0.59 15.84 -18.15
CA ALA A 169 -0.29 17.27 -18.15
C ALA A 169 -0.38 17.86 -19.57
N MET A 170 0.23 17.20 -20.57
CA MET A 170 0.16 17.65 -21.96
C MET A 170 -1.30 17.66 -22.50
N SER A 171 -2.12 16.68 -22.08
CA SER A 171 -3.51 16.56 -22.52
C SER A 171 -4.46 17.51 -21.78
N SER A 172 -4.07 18.03 -20.62
CA SER A 172 -4.88 18.97 -19.82
C SER A 172 -4.94 20.40 -20.41
N GLY A 173 -4.05 20.69 -21.35
CA GLY A 173 -3.92 22.04 -21.91
C GLY A 173 -3.18 23.03 -20.99
N ILE A 174 -2.51 22.57 -19.94
CA ILE A 174 -1.67 23.44 -19.10
C ILE A 174 -0.57 24.08 -19.93
N ASN A 175 -0.35 25.39 -19.73
CA ASN A 175 0.79 26.05 -20.36
C ASN A 175 2.09 25.46 -19.78
N PRO A 176 3.04 25.02 -20.62
CA PRO A 176 4.33 24.50 -20.15
C PRO A 176 5.10 25.44 -19.20
N ALA A 177 4.94 26.74 -19.36
CA ALA A 177 5.57 27.74 -18.49
C ALA A 177 4.96 27.77 -17.07
N ASP A 178 3.74 27.26 -16.92
CA ASP A 178 3.02 27.20 -15.64
C ASP A 178 3.16 25.83 -14.94
N LEU A 179 3.82 24.85 -15.58
CA LEU A 179 4.03 23.53 -15.01
C LEU A 179 5.26 23.55 -14.08
N ASP A 180 5.00 23.56 -12.79
CA ASP A 180 5.99 23.41 -11.72
C ASP A 180 5.85 22.02 -11.04
N GLU A 181 6.69 21.74 -10.03
CA GLU A 181 6.68 20.47 -9.31
C GLU A 181 5.33 20.21 -8.60
N GLN A 182 4.74 21.26 -8.01
CA GLN A 182 3.46 21.17 -7.31
C GLN A 182 2.33 20.80 -8.27
N ARG A 183 2.24 21.49 -9.40
CA ARG A 183 1.24 21.21 -10.43
C ARG A 183 1.48 19.87 -11.12
N PHE A 184 2.74 19.45 -11.25
CA PHE A 184 3.04 18.13 -11.79
C PHE A 184 2.55 17.02 -10.87
N SER A 185 2.63 17.22 -9.54
CA SER A 185 2.12 16.29 -8.55
C SER A 185 0.63 16.01 -8.67
N ASP A 186 -0.17 16.96 -9.21
CA ASP A 186 -1.59 16.78 -9.46
C ASP A 186 -1.89 15.76 -10.58
N PHE A 187 -0.89 15.39 -11.38
CA PHE A 187 -1.01 14.38 -12.44
C PHE A 187 -0.51 12.99 -12.00
N LEU A 188 0.10 12.87 -10.81
CA LEU A 188 0.54 11.59 -10.27
C LEU A 188 -0.65 10.76 -9.75
N TYR A 189 -0.45 9.45 -9.57
CA TYR A 189 -1.47 8.58 -8.97
C TYR A 189 -1.81 8.95 -7.53
N THR A 190 -0.87 9.61 -6.85
CA THR A 190 -0.99 10.06 -5.45
C THR A 190 -1.42 11.52 -5.32
N ALA A 191 -1.95 12.12 -6.39
CA ALA A 191 -2.44 13.50 -6.37
C ALA A 191 -3.33 13.78 -5.14
N GLY A 192 -3.08 14.90 -4.46
CA GLY A 192 -3.78 15.30 -3.24
C GLY A 192 -3.34 14.58 -1.95
N GLN A 193 -2.32 13.74 -2.01
CA GLN A 193 -1.72 13.08 -0.84
C GLN A 193 -0.33 13.70 -0.55
N PRO A 194 0.12 13.70 0.71
CA PRO A 194 1.49 14.11 1.02
C PRO A 194 2.50 13.11 0.45
N ASP A 195 3.71 13.57 0.16
CA ASP A 195 4.82 12.70 -0.18
C ASP A 195 5.19 11.78 1.00
N PRO A 196 5.81 10.60 0.76
CA PRO A 196 6.26 9.73 1.84
C PRO A 196 7.35 10.38 2.69
N ASP A 197 7.11 10.51 4.00
CA ASP A 197 8.11 10.96 4.97
C ASP A 197 9.09 9.83 5.34
N LEU A 198 8.62 8.58 5.21
CA LEU A 198 9.39 7.39 5.55
C LEU A 198 9.22 6.32 4.48
N LEU A 199 10.34 5.84 3.94
CA LEU A 199 10.38 4.69 3.05
C LEU A 199 11.09 3.51 3.73
N ILE A 200 10.37 2.40 3.89
CA ILE A 200 10.89 1.15 4.45
C ILE A 200 11.03 0.13 3.33
N ARG A 201 12.18 -0.58 3.31
CA ARG A 201 12.37 -1.74 2.44
C ARG A 201 12.82 -2.94 3.29
N THR A 202 12.07 -4.04 3.21
CA THR A 202 12.34 -5.29 3.95
C THR A 202 13.28 -6.22 3.19
#